data_b35fccfddff2cf2088f98f8be1d8b74f
#
_entry.id   b35fccfddff2cf2088f98f8be1d8b74f
#
_cell.length_a   1.000
_cell.length_b   1.000
_cell.length_c   1.000
_cell.angle_alpha   90.00
_cell.angle_beta   90.00
_cell.angle_gamma   90.00
#
_symmetry.space_group_name_H-M   'P 1'
#
loop_
_entity.id
_entity.type
_entity.pdbx_description
1 polymer ?
#
loop_
_entity_poly.entity_id
_entity_poly.type
_entity_poly.pdbx_seq_one_letter_code
_entity_poly.pdbx_strand_id
1 'polypeptide(L)'
;DGESFDLALCSFGMLHFAHPEEALSEVFRVLKPGGKFTFTVWAPPEDYPIFGLLADAVSEYGELDVGLPASPPAEAFSRIDGASKAVETAGFDFESFIEVDVKVALCPASEIVGFYNEVSVRSRGLLDAQPTDKRDAVEEALISSYQQFEVDGIVQLPMPHRIITATKPT
;
A
#
# COMPACT_ATOMS: atom_id res chain seq x y z
N ASP A 1 26.02 -12.50 4.18
CA ASP A 1 26.85 -12.95 3.05
C ASP A 1 26.08 -12.70 1.75
N GLY A 2 26.79 -12.42 0.66
CA GLY A 2 26.21 -12.33 -0.67
C GLY A 2 25.89 -13.72 -1.23
N GLU A 3 25.01 -13.78 -2.24
CA GLU A 3 24.68 -15.00 -3.00
C GLU A 3 24.34 -16.23 -2.15
N SER A 4 23.49 -16.00 -1.13
CA SER A 4 23.18 -17.02 -0.13
C SER A 4 21.77 -17.61 -0.28
N PHE A 5 20.87 -16.89 -0.98
CA PHE A 5 19.46 -17.25 -1.07
C PHE A 5 19.05 -17.59 -2.50
N ASP A 6 18.16 -18.55 -2.65
CA ASP A 6 17.57 -18.94 -3.94
C ASP A 6 16.29 -18.14 -4.23
N LEU A 7 15.63 -17.62 -3.18
CA LEU A 7 14.38 -16.88 -3.25
C LEU A 7 14.33 -15.81 -2.17
N ALA A 8 13.85 -14.62 -2.52
CA ALA A 8 13.45 -13.58 -1.60
C ALA A 8 11.97 -13.21 -1.85
N LEU A 9 11.22 -13.02 -0.77
CA LEU A 9 9.82 -12.62 -0.81
C LEU A 9 9.61 -11.35 0.03
N CYS A 10 8.83 -10.40 -0.50
CA CYS A 10 8.44 -9.20 0.22
C CYS A 10 6.94 -8.93 0.05
N SER A 11 6.14 -9.30 1.05
CA SER A 11 4.70 -9.08 1.02
C SER A 11 4.36 -7.70 1.56
N PHE A 12 3.90 -6.80 0.68
CA PHE A 12 3.51 -5.42 0.97
C PHE A 12 4.56 -4.59 1.75
N GLY A 13 5.84 -4.98 1.68
CA GLY A 13 6.92 -4.31 2.41
C GLY A 13 7.60 -3.21 1.59
N MET A 14 7.70 -3.36 0.26
CA MET A 14 8.44 -2.43 -0.61
C MET A 14 7.95 -0.98 -0.50
N LEU A 15 6.66 -0.78 -0.28
CA LEU A 15 6.02 0.54 -0.16
C LEU A 15 6.37 1.27 1.16
N HIS A 16 7.00 0.59 2.12
CA HIS A 16 7.37 1.16 3.42
C HIS A 16 8.85 1.56 3.52
N PHE A 17 9.67 1.22 2.53
CA PHE A 17 11.07 1.64 2.50
C PHE A 17 11.20 3.10 2.07
N ALA A 18 11.98 3.87 2.83
CA ALA A 18 12.32 5.25 2.44
C ALA A 18 13.16 5.28 1.15
N HIS A 19 14.01 4.26 0.97
CA HIS A 19 14.91 4.08 -0.17
C HIS A 19 14.71 2.68 -0.77
N PRO A 20 13.62 2.44 -1.53
CA PRO A 20 13.31 1.12 -2.07
C PRO A 20 14.36 0.63 -3.09
N GLU A 21 15.09 1.53 -3.75
CA GLU A 21 16.22 1.21 -4.63
C GLU A 21 17.39 0.55 -3.88
N GLU A 22 17.67 0.96 -2.66
CA GLU A 22 18.68 0.33 -1.81
C GLU A 22 18.23 -1.07 -1.37
N ALA A 23 16.94 -1.22 -1.04
CA ALA A 23 16.38 -2.52 -0.70
C ALA A 23 16.45 -3.51 -1.89
N LEU A 24 16.13 -3.04 -3.10
CA LEU A 24 16.28 -3.85 -4.33
C LEU A 24 17.74 -4.27 -4.55
N SER A 25 18.70 -3.34 -4.36
CA SER A 25 20.12 -3.62 -4.49
C SER A 25 20.61 -4.67 -3.47
N GLU A 26 20.13 -4.60 -2.23
CA GLU A 26 20.47 -5.58 -1.20
C GLU A 26 19.85 -6.95 -1.47
N VAL A 27 18.61 -7.00 -1.94
CA VAL A 27 17.98 -8.25 -2.38
C VAL A 27 18.78 -8.86 -3.54
N PHE A 28 19.17 -8.05 -4.52
CA PHE A 28 20.04 -8.51 -5.62
C PHE A 28 21.37 -9.08 -5.12
N ARG A 29 22.01 -8.40 -4.17
CA ARG A 29 23.30 -8.83 -3.60
C ARG A 29 23.21 -10.18 -2.90
N VAL A 30 22.13 -10.45 -2.16
CA VAL A 30 22.02 -11.69 -1.36
C VAL A 30 21.48 -12.89 -2.14
N LEU A 31 20.81 -12.65 -3.25
CA LEU A 31 20.35 -13.73 -4.13
C LEU A 31 21.52 -14.34 -4.91
N LYS A 32 21.48 -15.66 -5.08
CA LYS A 32 22.37 -16.39 -5.99
C LYS A 32 22.04 -16.05 -7.45
N PRO A 33 23.00 -16.20 -8.40
CA PRO A 33 22.68 -16.22 -9.82
C PRO A 33 21.52 -17.19 -10.12
N GLY A 34 20.52 -16.74 -10.90
CA GLY A 34 19.28 -17.48 -11.14
C GLY A 34 18.25 -17.43 -10.01
N GLY A 35 18.58 -16.81 -8.88
CA GLY A 35 17.66 -16.62 -7.74
C GLY A 35 16.56 -15.63 -8.06
N LYS A 36 15.38 -15.80 -7.44
CA LYS A 36 14.17 -15.02 -7.72
C LYS A 36 13.82 -14.06 -6.58
N PHE A 37 13.33 -12.90 -6.96
CA PHE A 37 12.68 -11.96 -6.05
C PHE A 37 11.22 -11.79 -6.45
N THR A 38 10.30 -12.03 -5.51
CA THR A 38 8.87 -11.77 -5.71
C THR A 38 8.37 -10.85 -4.61
N PHE A 39 7.64 -9.80 -5.00
CA PHE A 39 7.06 -8.90 -4.03
C PHE A 39 5.64 -8.48 -4.43
N THR A 40 4.86 -8.07 -3.42
CA THR A 40 3.50 -7.57 -3.63
C THR A 40 3.41 -6.10 -3.24
N VAL A 41 2.59 -5.35 -3.99
CA VAL A 41 2.23 -3.96 -3.72
C VAL A 41 0.74 -3.75 -3.99
N TRP A 42 0.17 -2.71 -3.41
CA TRP A 42 -1.19 -2.32 -3.74
C TRP A 42 -1.29 -1.81 -5.18
N ALA A 43 -2.48 -1.93 -5.76
CA ALA A 43 -2.83 -1.30 -7.02
C ALA A 43 -2.67 0.23 -6.95
N PRO A 44 -2.70 0.94 -8.08
CA PRO A 44 -2.72 2.40 -8.06
C PRO A 44 -3.95 2.94 -7.31
N PRO A 45 -3.87 4.14 -6.71
CA PRO A 45 -4.91 4.70 -5.84
C PRO A 45 -6.29 4.78 -6.48
N GLU A 46 -6.37 4.98 -7.78
CA GLU A 46 -7.64 4.99 -8.51
C GLU A 46 -8.38 3.65 -8.52
N ASP A 47 -7.66 2.53 -8.35
CA ASP A 47 -8.22 1.17 -8.27
C ASP A 47 -8.45 0.72 -6.81
N TYR A 48 -8.00 1.52 -5.85
CA TYR A 48 -7.85 1.13 -4.47
C TYR A 48 -8.35 2.23 -3.52
N PRO A 49 -9.67 2.23 -3.21
CA PRO A 49 -10.34 3.40 -2.65
C PRO A 49 -10.03 3.69 -1.18
N ILE A 50 -9.48 2.75 -0.41
CA ILE A 50 -9.39 2.87 1.06
C ILE A 50 -8.73 4.18 1.54
N PHE A 51 -7.61 4.57 0.96
CA PHE A 51 -6.94 5.82 1.35
C PHE A 51 -7.55 7.06 0.69
N GLY A 52 -8.17 6.90 -0.48
CA GLY A 52 -8.93 7.96 -1.14
C GLY A 52 -10.11 8.40 -0.30
N LEU A 53 -10.93 7.47 0.20
CA LEU A 53 -12.08 7.77 1.05
C LEU A 53 -11.70 8.52 2.34
N LEU A 54 -10.58 8.15 2.97
CA LEU A 54 -10.06 8.89 4.12
C LEU A 54 -9.59 10.29 3.73
N ALA A 55 -8.84 10.41 2.63
CA ALA A 55 -8.34 11.69 2.16
C ALA A 55 -9.49 12.65 1.78
N ASP A 56 -10.52 12.14 1.12
CA ASP A 56 -11.71 12.91 0.73
C ASP A 56 -12.46 13.41 1.97
N ALA A 57 -12.73 12.57 2.95
CA ALA A 57 -13.40 12.97 4.20
C ALA A 57 -12.60 14.04 4.94
N VAL A 58 -11.28 13.88 5.07
CA VAL A 58 -10.42 14.86 5.72
C VAL A 58 -10.28 16.15 4.90
N SER A 59 -10.23 16.07 3.58
CA SER A 59 -10.15 17.24 2.70
C SER A 59 -11.40 18.11 2.77
N GLU A 60 -12.57 17.49 2.91
CA GLU A 60 -13.85 18.21 2.93
C GLU A 60 -14.18 18.78 4.31
N TYR A 61 -13.91 18.05 5.38
CA TYR A 61 -14.36 18.39 6.73
C TYR A 61 -13.23 18.68 7.73
N GLY A 62 -11.98 18.33 7.40
CA GLY A 62 -10.84 18.39 8.31
C GLY A 62 -9.67 19.21 7.81
N GLU A 63 -8.47 18.73 8.10
CA GLU A 63 -7.19 19.31 7.68
C GLU A 63 -6.23 18.21 7.25
N LEU A 64 -5.73 18.27 6.00
CA LEU A 64 -4.76 17.30 5.47
C LEU A 64 -3.33 17.58 5.95
N ASP A 65 -2.98 18.87 6.11
CA ASP A 65 -1.66 19.28 6.57
C ASP A 65 -1.63 19.40 8.10
N VAL A 66 -1.42 18.27 8.75
CA VAL A 66 -1.33 18.18 10.22
C VAL A 66 0.10 17.89 10.69
N GLY A 67 1.10 18.20 9.86
CA GLY A 67 2.51 18.04 10.22
C GLY A 67 3.03 16.60 10.21
N LEU A 68 2.35 15.67 9.56
CA LEU A 68 2.87 14.31 9.40
C LEU A 68 4.07 14.28 8.45
N PRO A 69 5.06 13.40 8.70
CA PRO A 69 6.18 13.21 7.78
C PRO A 69 5.72 12.84 6.37
N ALA A 70 6.51 13.19 5.35
CA ALA A 70 6.25 12.75 3.99
C ALA A 70 6.15 11.21 3.91
N SER A 71 5.24 10.70 3.08
CA SER A 71 5.17 9.27 2.80
C SER A 71 6.29 8.85 1.85
N PRO A 72 6.82 7.63 1.98
CA PRO A 72 7.57 7.00 0.90
C PRO A 72 6.71 6.94 -0.39
N PRO A 73 7.34 6.80 -1.57
CA PRO A 73 6.62 6.74 -2.85
C PRO A 73 5.91 5.38 -3.01
N ALA A 74 4.80 5.19 -2.28
CA ALA A 74 4.05 3.93 -2.22
C ALA A 74 3.61 3.40 -3.59
N GLU A 75 3.43 4.31 -4.58
CA GLU A 75 2.96 3.99 -5.93
C GLU A 75 4.06 3.61 -6.92
N ALA A 76 5.34 3.69 -6.52
CA ALA A 76 6.48 3.48 -7.43
C ALA A 76 6.42 2.15 -8.20
N PHE A 77 5.79 1.12 -7.62
CA PHE A 77 5.72 -0.22 -8.18
C PHE A 77 4.29 -0.65 -8.57
N SER A 78 3.30 0.22 -8.41
CA SER A 78 1.89 -0.13 -8.64
C SER A 78 1.51 -0.31 -10.12
N ARG A 79 2.38 0.17 -11.03
CA ARG A 79 2.23 0.06 -12.49
C ARG A 79 3.41 -0.71 -13.09
N ILE A 80 3.14 -1.45 -14.16
CA ILE A 80 4.12 -2.33 -14.82
C ILE A 80 5.39 -1.58 -15.23
N ASP A 81 5.26 -0.38 -15.82
CA ASP A 81 6.42 0.41 -16.28
C ASP A 81 7.34 0.84 -15.12
N GLY A 82 6.74 1.24 -13.99
CA GLY A 82 7.49 1.60 -12.79
C GLY A 82 8.18 0.39 -12.15
N ALA A 83 7.45 -0.71 -12.03
CA ALA A 83 7.95 -1.94 -11.44
C ALA A 83 9.09 -2.57 -12.26
N SER A 84 8.89 -2.73 -13.59
CA SER A 84 9.91 -3.30 -14.48
C SER A 84 11.18 -2.45 -14.48
N LYS A 85 11.03 -1.13 -14.67
CA LYS A 85 12.16 -0.21 -14.65
C LYS A 85 12.96 -0.27 -13.34
N ALA A 86 12.28 -0.37 -12.20
CA ALA A 86 12.94 -0.40 -10.90
C ALA A 86 13.77 -1.66 -10.70
N VAL A 87 13.21 -2.85 -11.02
CA VAL A 87 13.94 -4.11 -10.87
C VAL A 87 15.08 -4.23 -11.88
N GLU A 88 14.87 -3.78 -13.12
CA GLU A 88 15.91 -3.76 -14.16
C GLU A 88 17.06 -2.80 -13.80
N THR A 89 16.74 -1.64 -13.20
CA THR A 89 17.77 -0.69 -12.71
C THR A 89 18.62 -1.31 -11.60
N ALA A 90 18.04 -2.19 -10.77
CA ALA A 90 18.77 -2.92 -9.73
C ALA A 90 19.56 -4.14 -10.26
N GLY A 91 19.47 -4.42 -11.57
CA GLY A 91 20.20 -5.51 -12.24
C GLY A 91 19.44 -6.80 -12.45
N PHE A 92 18.16 -6.85 -12.07
CA PHE A 92 17.32 -8.02 -12.32
C PHE A 92 16.81 -8.09 -13.75
N ASP A 93 16.52 -9.30 -14.22
CA ASP A 93 15.65 -9.55 -15.37
C ASP A 93 14.20 -9.51 -14.88
N PHE A 94 13.38 -8.60 -15.43
CA PHE A 94 11.95 -8.56 -15.15
C PHE A 94 11.25 -9.80 -15.73
N GLU A 95 10.47 -10.53 -14.91
CA GLU A 95 9.84 -11.79 -15.31
C GLU A 95 8.33 -11.65 -15.50
N SER A 96 7.64 -11.09 -14.51
CA SER A 96 6.19 -10.98 -14.57
C SER A 96 5.62 -9.87 -13.68
N PHE A 97 4.43 -9.39 -14.10
CA PHE A 97 3.57 -8.49 -13.37
C PHE A 97 2.15 -9.04 -13.42
N ILE A 98 1.63 -9.47 -12.29
CA ILE A 98 0.31 -10.11 -12.19
C ILE A 98 -0.61 -9.16 -11.43
N GLU A 99 -1.75 -8.83 -12.04
CA GLU A 99 -2.81 -8.09 -11.39
C GLU A 99 -3.77 -9.06 -10.69
N VAL A 100 -4.04 -8.80 -9.43
CA VAL A 100 -4.92 -9.63 -8.61
C VAL A 100 -6.07 -8.79 -8.09
N ASP A 101 -7.28 -9.12 -8.53
CA ASP A 101 -8.50 -8.45 -8.08
C ASP A 101 -9.12 -9.26 -6.94
N VAL A 102 -9.17 -8.64 -5.77
CA VAL A 102 -9.81 -9.23 -4.59
C VAL A 102 -10.73 -8.21 -3.91
N LYS A 103 -11.74 -8.72 -3.21
CA LYS A 103 -12.49 -7.96 -2.22
C LYS A 103 -12.18 -8.50 -0.84
N VAL A 104 -12.03 -7.60 0.11
CA VAL A 104 -11.75 -7.95 1.51
C VAL A 104 -12.94 -7.52 2.36
N ALA A 105 -13.42 -8.44 3.17
CA ALA A 105 -14.38 -8.14 4.22
C ALA A 105 -13.63 -7.46 5.38
N LEU A 106 -14.04 -6.26 5.76
CA LEU A 106 -13.38 -5.48 6.80
C LEU A 106 -14.14 -5.57 8.13
N CYS A 107 -15.01 -4.62 8.37
CA CYS A 107 -15.83 -4.44 9.56
C CYS A 107 -17.15 -3.78 9.15
N PRO A 108 -18.14 -3.63 10.05
CA PRO A 108 -19.27 -2.74 9.80
C PRO A 108 -18.80 -1.31 9.50
N ALA A 109 -19.50 -0.58 8.63
CA ALA A 109 -19.14 0.81 8.29
C ALA A 109 -19.03 1.71 9.54
N SER A 110 -19.85 1.48 10.55
CA SER A 110 -19.80 2.19 11.83
C SER A 110 -18.50 1.99 12.63
N GLU A 111 -17.72 0.96 12.32
CA GLU A 111 -16.46 0.63 13.01
C GLU A 111 -15.21 1.04 12.20
N ILE A 112 -15.40 1.67 11.04
CA ILE A 112 -14.30 1.96 10.10
C ILE A 112 -13.23 2.88 10.68
N VAL A 113 -13.59 3.82 11.53
CA VAL A 113 -12.63 4.70 12.21
C VAL A 113 -11.70 3.89 13.11
N GLY A 114 -12.26 2.94 13.88
CA GLY A 114 -11.50 2.01 14.69
C GLY A 114 -10.55 1.14 13.86
N PHE A 115 -11.02 0.64 12.72
CA PHE A 115 -10.21 -0.10 11.77
C PHE A 115 -8.98 0.70 11.30
N TYR A 116 -9.15 1.96 10.90
CA TYR A 116 -8.02 2.82 10.51
C TYR A 116 -7.00 3.03 11.63
N ASN A 117 -7.47 3.12 12.87
CA ASN A 117 -6.61 3.28 14.03
C ASN A 117 -5.74 2.04 14.32
N GLU A 118 -6.19 0.86 13.90
CA GLU A 118 -5.48 -0.41 14.11
C GLU A 118 -4.54 -0.76 12.96
N VAL A 119 -4.95 -0.50 11.72
CA VAL A 119 -4.21 -1.02 10.54
C VAL A 119 -3.16 -0.07 9.99
N SER A 120 -3.21 1.23 10.31
CA SER A 120 -2.29 2.21 9.72
C SER A 120 -1.91 3.30 10.71
N VAL A 121 -0.63 3.30 11.09
CA VAL A 121 -0.04 4.35 11.96
C VAL A 121 -0.25 5.74 11.35
N ARG A 122 -0.14 5.88 10.03
CA ARG A 122 -0.32 7.15 9.34
C ARG A 122 -1.77 7.61 9.34
N SER A 123 -2.70 6.71 9.03
CA SER A 123 -4.14 7.03 9.04
C SER A 123 -4.60 7.40 10.44
N ARG A 124 -4.17 6.65 11.45
CA ARG A 124 -4.38 7.00 12.86
C ARG A 124 -3.83 8.37 13.18
N GLY A 125 -2.56 8.65 12.83
CA GLY A 125 -1.95 9.95 13.08
C GLY A 125 -2.70 11.10 12.41
N LEU A 126 -3.24 10.89 11.20
CA LEU A 126 -4.05 11.88 10.49
C LEU A 126 -5.38 12.14 11.22
N LEU A 127 -6.08 11.10 11.65
CA LEU A 127 -7.35 11.21 12.39
C LEU A 127 -7.15 11.81 13.78
N ASP A 128 -6.15 11.38 14.53
CA ASP A 128 -5.83 11.88 15.87
C ASP A 128 -5.45 13.37 15.87
N ALA A 129 -4.81 13.84 14.80
CA ALA A 129 -4.35 15.22 14.65
C ALA A 129 -5.43 16.19 14.15
N GLN A 130 -6.65 15.71 13.85
CA GLN A 130 -7.72 16.60 13.42
C GLN A 130 -8.13 17.58 14.55
N PRO A 131 -8.43 18.85 14.23
CA PRO A 131 -9.00 19.79 15.18
C PRO A 131 -10.24 19.21 15.86
N THR A 132 -10.38 19.45 17.19
CA THR A 132 -11.45 18.84 17.98
C THR A 132 -12.85 19.19 17.46
N ASP A 133 -13.03 20.40 16.94
CA ASP A 133 -14.30 20.88 16.37
C ASP A 133 -14.62 20.31 14.98
N LYS A 134 -13.65 19.66 14.31
CA LYS A 134 -13.80 19.06 12.99
C LYS A 134 -13.86 17.53 13.04
N ARG A 135 -13.38 16.93 14.10
CA ARG A 135 -13.20 15.48 14.20
C ARG A 135 -14.48 14.71 13.95
N ASP A 136 -15.56 15.07 14.62
CA ASP A 136 -16.85 14.39 14.49
C ASP A 136 -17.35 14.40 13.04
N ALA A 137 -17.21 15.54 12.35
CA ALA A 137 -17.64 15.68 10.97
C ALA A 137 -16.78 14.82 10.01
N VAL A 138 -15.47 14.73 10.25
CA VAL A 138 -14.58 13.83 9.47
C VAL A 138 -14.96 12.37 9.69
N GLU A 139 -15.19 11.96 10.93
CA GLU A 139 -15.57 10.59 11.27
C GLU A 139 -16.94 10.20 10.68
N GLU A 140 -17.93 11.07 10.77
CA GLU A 140 -19.26 10.87 10.18
C GLU A 140 -19.18 10.76 8.64
N ALA A 141 -18.42 11.62 7.98
CA ALA A 141 -18.21 11.58 6.55
C ALA A 141 -17.50 10.30 6.12
N LEU A 142 -16.48 9.89 6.87
CA LEU A 142 -15.77 8.66 6.63
C LEU A 142 -16.69 7.44 6.75
N ILE A 143 -17.45 7.31 7.84
CA ILE A 143 -18.44 6.24 8.05
C ILE A 143 -19.46 6.22 6.89
N SER A 144 -20.01 7.37 6.54
CA SER A 144 -20.99 7.51 5.46
C SER A 144 -20.43 7.04 4.11
N SER A 145 -19.18 7.37 3.81
CA SER A 145 -18.51 6.97 2.55
C SER A 145 -18.37 5.46 2.41
N TYR A 146 -18.29 4.72 3.52
CA TYR A 146 -18.15 3.28 3.53
C TYR A 146 -19.47 2.51 3.46
N GLN A 147 -20.60 3.13 3.80
CA GLN A 147 -21.92 2.49 3.75
C GLN A 147 -22.27 1.93 2.36
N GLN A 148 -21.84 2.57 1.28
CA GLN A 148 -22.04 2.11 -0.09
C GLN A 148 -21.39 0.76 -0.41
N PHE A 149 -20.39 0.36 0.37
CA PHE A 149 -19.66 -0.91 0.22
C PHE A 149 -20.16 -1.99 1.19
N GLU A 150 -21.16 -1.69 2.01
CA GLU A 150 -21.64 -2.60 3.03
C GLU A 150 -22.61 -3.63 2.42
N VAL A 151 -22.30 -4.89 2.63
CA VAL A 151 -23.13 -6.05 2.23
C VAL A 151 -23.32 -6.91 3.47
N ASP A 152 -24.57 -7.18 3.82
CA ASP A 152 -24.95 -7.95 5.02
C ASP A 152 -24.29 -7.42 6.32
N GLY A 153 -24.18 -6.09 6.44
CA GLY A 153 -23.62 -5.41 7.61
C GLY A 153 -22.10 -5.40 7.69
N ILE A 154 -21.37 -5.82 6.64
CA ILE A 154 -19.90 -5.83 6.57
C ILE A 154 -19.45 -5.13 5.28
N VAL A 155 -18.52 -4.22 5.41
CA VAL A 155 -17.88 -3.55 4.26
C VAL A 155 -17.08 -4.55 3.44
N GLN A 156 -17.40 -4.63 2.15
CA GLN A 156 -16.71 -5.45 1.14
C GLN A 156 -15.91 -4.51 0.21
N LEU A 157 -14.67 -4.25 0.55
CA LEU A 157 -13.86 -3.27 -0.18
C LEU A 157 -12.99 -3.93 -1.25
N PRO A 158 -12.96 -3.38 -2.49
CA PRO A 158 -11.94 -3.77 -3.46
C PRO A 158 -10.54 -3.47 -2.92
N MET A 159 -9.68 -4.47 -2.91
CA MET A 159 -8.29 -4.39 -2.44
C MET A 159 -7.35 -5.02 -3.49
N PRO A 160 -7.40 -4.54 -4.75
CA PRO A 160 -6.56 -5.10 -5.79
C PRO A 160 -5.09 -4.86 -5.47
N HIS A 161 -4.25 -5.82 -5.87
CA HIS A 161 -2.82 -5.74 -5.67
C HIS A 161 -2.05 -6.31 -6.86
N ARG A 162 -0.75 -6.10 -6.85
CA ARG A 162 0.16 -6.52 -7.92
C ARG A 162 1.19 -7.48 -7.34
N ILE A 163 1.52 -8.52 -8.09
CA ILE A 163 2.60 -9.45 -7.77
C ILE A 163 3.67 -9.28 -8.84
N ILE A 164 4.86 -8.89 -8.44
CA ILE A 164 6.00 -8.65 -9.32
C ILE A 164 7.04 -9.72 -9.06
N THR A 165 7.53 -10.36 -10.13
CA THR A 165 8.63 -11.32 -10.05
C THR A 165 9.77 -10.87 -10.95
N ALA A 166 10.99 -10.97 -10.44
CA ALA A 166 12.22 -10.70 -11.15
C ALA A 166 13.28 -11.74 -10.81
N THR A 167 14.19 -12.01 -11.72
CA THR A 167 15.24 -13.04 -11.59
C THR A 167 16.61 -12.37 -11.66
N LYS A 168 17.53 -12.75 -10.77
CA LYS A 168 18.93 -12.36 -10.88
C LYS A 168 19.58 -13.10 -12.04
N PRO A 169 20.19 -12.41 -13.01
CA PRO A 169 20.89 -13.06 -14.12
C PRO A 169 21.91 -14.10 -13.67
N THR A 170 22.17 -15.14 -14.52
CA THR A 170 23.16 -16.21 -14.26
C THR A 170 24.57 -15.78 -14.61
#